data_b6d4cab57472d67c85551f7806f57369
#
_entry.id   b6d4cab57472d67c85551f7806f57369
#
_cell.length_a   1.000
_cell.length_b   1.000
_cell.length_c   1.000
_cell.angle_alpha   90.00
_cell.angle_beta   90.00
_cell.angle_gamma   90.00
#
_symmetry.space_group_name_H-M   'P 1'
#
loop_
_entity.id
_entity.type
_entity.pdbx_description
1 polymer ?
#
loop_
_entity_poly.entity_id
_entity_poly.type
_entity_poly.pdbx_seq_one_letter_code
_entity_poly.pdbx_strand_id
1 'polypeptide(L)'
;MSWFEKIMPSRIKTERRTRSVPEGLWIKCPACDAVLYRAELERNLYVCPKCSHHMRIGGRERLERFLDPGEMLEIGAEVTPEDPLKFRDSKRYKDRLVAAQKATGETDALIVLAGTLLELPIVACAFEFQFLGGSMGSVVGERFKRGVDHCIEHRKPFVCFTASGGARMQEALYSLMQMAKTAVSLSRLAQAHLPFISVMTDPTTGGVSASLARLGDLNIAEPRALIGFAGARVIQQTVRETLPEGFQRSEFLLEHGALDMIVDRRDMRERIGSMLRLLLKQQPAPAAAVTADAA
;
A
#
# COMPACT_ATOMS: atom_id res chain seq x y z
N MET A 1 -55.80 24.44 -44.80
CA MET A 1 -55.35 23.34 -43.90
C MET A 1 -55.54 22.04 -44.63
N SER A 2 -54.45 21.41 -45.02
CA SER A 2 -54.42 20.28 -45.96
C SER A 2 -54.87 18.98 -45.26
N TRP A 3 -55.75 18.25 -45.91
CA TRP A 3 -56.33 16.96 -45.51
C TRP A 3 -55.28 15.86 -45.29
N PHE A 4 -54.04 16.03 -45.75
CA PHE A 4 -52.95 15.05 -45.64
C PHE A 4 -52.31 14.96 -44.25
N GLU A 5 -52.56 15.88 -43.33
CA GLU A 5 -51.96 15.82 -41.98
C GLU A 5 -52.67 14.83 -41.02
N LYS A 6 -53.82 14.25 -41.42
CA LYS A 6 -54.60 13.35 -40.57
C LYS A 6 -54.30 11.86 -40.78
N ILE A 7 -53.39 11.50 -41.71
CA ILE A 7 -53.10 10.09 -42.06
C ILE A 7 -51.68 9.67 -41.65
N MET A 8 -50.91 10.51 -40.97
CA MET A 8 -49.65 10.02 -40.45
C MET A 8 -49.86 9.22 -39.16
N PRO A 9 -49.43 7.94 -39.12
CA PRO A 9 -49.45 7.19 -37.84
C PRO A 9 -48.53 7.87 -36.85
N SER A 10 -48.99 8.05 -35.61
CA SER A 10 -48.20 8.60 -34.54
C SER A 10 -46.88 7.83 -34.43
N ARG A 11 -45.73 8.51 -34.65
CA ARG A 11 -44.44 7.95 -34.40
C ARG A 11 -44.33 7.61 -32.92
N ILE A 12 -44.36 6.32 -32.58
CA ILE A 12 -44.05 5.81 -31.26
C ILE A 12 -42.61 6.22 -31.00
N LYS A 13 -42.37 7.22 -30.15
CA LYS A 13 -41.06 7.53 -29.61
C LYS A 13 -40.72 6.39 -28.67
N THR A 14 -40.03 5.38 -29.16
CA THR A 14 -39.38 4.38 -28.29
C THR A 14 -38.22 5.13 -27.60
N GLU A 15 -38.44 5.56 -26.38
CA GLU A 15 -37.33 5.93 -25.50
C GLU A 15 -36.46 4.68 -25.37
N ARG A 16 -35.37 4.64 -26.10
CA ARG A 16 -34.26 3.74 -25.78
C ARG A 16 -33.75 4.16 -24.40
N ARG A 17 -34.27 3.51 -23.34
CA ARG A 17 -33.59 3.47 -22.07
C ARG A 17 -32.25 2.80 -22.33
N THR A 18 -31.25 3.59 -22.69
CA THR A 18 -29.86 3.21 -22.53
C THR A 18 -29.69 3.02 -21.03
N ARG A 19 -29.69 1.76 -20.59
CA ARG A 19 -29.16 1.43 -19.26
C ARG A 19 -27.73 1.90 -19.27
N SER A 20 -27.47 3.09 -18.75
CA SER A 20 -26.13 3.53 -18.48
C SER A 20 -25.57 2.54 -17.46
N VAL A 21 -24.56 1.79 -17.87
CA VAL A 21 -23.80 0.95 -16.92
C VAL A 21 -23.25 1.92 -15.87
N PRO A 22 -23.51 1.72 -14.57
CA PRO A 22 -23.02 2.62 -13.56
C PRO A 22 -21.51 2.82 -13.73
N GLU A 23 -21.06 4.07 -13.74
CA GLU A 23 -19.64 4.40 -13.84
C GLU A 23 -18.88 3.73 -12.71
N GLY A 24 -17.75 3.10 -13.01
CA GLY A 24 -16.87 2.46 -12.03
C GLY A 24 -17.08 0.97 -11.81
N LEU A 25 -18.04 0.29 -12.47
CA LEU A 25 -18.18 -1.17 -12.39
C LEU A 25 -17.05 -1.93 -13.10
N TRP A 26 -16.41 -1.30 -14.08
CA TRP A 26 -15.35 -1.91 -14.88
C TRP A 26 -14.05 -1.15 -14.73
N ILE A 27 -12.96 -1.89 -14.59
CA ILE A 27 -11.60 -1.37 -14.47
C ILE A 27 -10.75 -2.00 -15.55
N LYS A 28 -9.96 -1.20 -16.24
CA LYS A 28 -9.01 -1.68 -17.23
C LYS A 28 -7.66 -1.99 -16.56
N CYS A 29 -7.14 -3.17 -16.80
CA CYS A 29 -5.81 -3.53 -16.31
C CYS A 29 -4.74 -2.71 -17.05
N PRO A 30 -3.85 -1.99 -16.35
CA PRO A 30 -2.83 -1.16 -17.00
C PRO A 30 -1.72 -1.98 -17.67
N ALA A 31 -1.59 -3.26 -17.36
CA ALA A 31 -0.54 -4.12 -17.90
C ALA A 31 -0.97 -4.96 -19.11
N CYS A 32 -2.22 -5.40 -19.19
CA CYS A 32 -2.69 -6.26 -20.28
C CYS A 32 -3.97 -5.75 -20.96
N ASP A 33 -4.41 -4.54 -20.62
CA ASP A 33 -5.60 -3.87 -21.17
C ASP A 33 -6.94 -4.64 -20.99
N ALA A 34 -6.96 -5.75 -20.28
CA ALA A 34 -8.16 -6.50 -20.00
C ALA A 34 -9.16 -5.65 -19.20
N VAL A 35 -10.43 -5.69 -19.62
CA VAL A 35 -11.54 -5.08 -18.89
C VAL A 35 -12.01 -6.07 -17.81
N LEU A 36 -11.96 -5.65 -16.55
CA LEU A 36 -12.21 -6.45 -15.37
C LEU A 36 -13.42 -5.91 -14.61
N TYR A 37 -14.23 -6.80 -14.07
CA TYR A 37 -15.31 -6.40 -13.18
C TYR A 37 -14.74 -6.04 -11.80
N ARG A 38 -15.09 -4.86 -11.28
CA ARG A 38 -14.52 -4.34 -10.03
C ARG A 38 -14.66 -5.31 -8.86
N ALA A 39 -15.85 -5.87 -8.64
CA ALA A 39 -16.08 -6.78 -7.52
C ALA A 39 -15.27 -8.10 -7.62
N GLU A 40 -15.00 -8.58 -8.83
CA GLU A 40 -14.12 -9.74 -9.04
C GLU A 40 -12.66 -9.37 -8.73
N LEU A 41 -12.23 -8.19 -9.17
CA LEU A 41 -10.88 -7.68 -8.89
C LEU A 41 -10.67 -7.47 -7.38
N GLU A 42 -11.64 -6.92 -6.68
CA GLU A 42 -11.62 -6.75 -5.23
C GLU A 42 -11.51 -8.09 -4.49
N ARG A 43 -12.29 -9.11 -4.91
CA ARG A 43 -12.17 -10.47 -4.35
C ARG A 43 -10.79 -11.08 -4.60
N ASN A 44 -10.16 -10.76 -5.72
CA ASN A 44 -8.82 -11.21 -6.07
C ASN A 44 -7.73 -10.25 -5.54
N LEU A 45 -8.01 -9.49 -4.50
CA LEU A 45 -7.08 -8.56 -3.85
C LEU A 45 -6.41 -7.58 -4.83
N TYR A 46 -7.13 -7.09 -5.84
CA TYR A 46 -6.62 -6.21 -6.89
C TYR A 46 -5.47 -6.81 -7.71
N VAL A 47 -5.37 -8.12 -7.76
CA VAL A 47 -4.47 -8.82 -8.68
C VAL A 47 -5.24 -9.18 -9.94
N CYS A 48 -4.73 -8.78 -11.10
CA CYS A 48 -5.39 -9.06 -12.38
C CYS A 48 -5.48 -10.58 -12.64
N PRO A 49 -6.68 -11.15 -12.82
CA PRO A 49 -6.82 -12.60 -13.06
C PRO A 49 -6.27 -13.06 -14.42
N LYS A 50 -6.00 -12.11 -15.35
CA LYS A 50 -5.50 -12.43 -16.69
C LYS A 50 -3.98 -12.43 -16.79
N CYS A 51 -3.29 -11.50 -16.11
CA CYS A 51 -1.83 -11.35 -16.23
C CYS A 51 -1.11 -11.29 -14.89
N SER A 52 -1.80 -11.49 -13.77
CA SER A 52 -1.26 -11.40 -12.41
C SER A 52 -0.59 -10.07 -12.09
N HIS A 53 -0.97 -8.98 -12.78
CA HIS A 53 -0.49 -7.65 -12.43
C HIS A 53 -1.11 -7.20 -11.10
N HIS A 54 -0.27 -6.79 -10.16
CA HIS A 54 -0.67 -6.25 -8.88
C HIS A 54 -1.04 -4.77 -9.02
N MET A 55 -2.34 -4.47 -9.05
CA MET A 55 -2.80 -3.09 -9.08
C MET A 55 -2.64 -2.44 -7.71
N ARG A 56 -2.59 -1.11 -7.68
CA ARG A 56 -2.53 -0.37 -6.41
C ARG A 56 -3.79 -0.57 -5.59
N ILE A 57 -3.60 -0.69 -4.29
CA ILE A 57 -4.65 -0.78 -3.28
C ILE A 57 -4.37 0.26 -2.20
N GLY A 58 -5.41 0.87 -1.64
CA GLY A 58 -5.30 1.82 -0.55
C GLY A 58 -4.69 1.22 0.71
N GLY A 59 -4.02 2.06 1.52
CA GLY A 59 -3.34 1.59 2.73
C GLY A 59 -4.30 0.96 3.73
N ARG A 60 -5.44 1.60 3.99
CA ARG A 60 -6.47 1.09 4.92
C ARG A 60 -7.07 -0.21 4.42
N GLU A 61 -7.50 -0.26 3.16
CA GLU A 61 -8.06 -1.46 2.57
C GLU A 61 -7.06 -2.63 2.58
N ARG A 62 -5.77 -2.35 2.36
CA ARG A 62 -4.70 -3.36 2.47
C ARG A 62 -4.65 -3.97 3.87
N LEU A 63 -4.69 -3.14 4.92
CA LEU A 63 -4.65 -3.61 6.30
C LEU A 63 -5.91 -4.39 6.69
N GLU A 64 -7.09 -3.92 6.30
CA GLU A 64 -8.37 -4.61 6.54
C GLU A 64 -8.45 -5.98 5.88
N ARG A 65 -7.79 -6.13 4.71
CA ARG A 65 -7.70 -7.43 4.03
C ARG A 65 -6.56 -8.31 4.52
N PHE A 66 -5.55 -7.71 5.14
CA PHE A 66 -4.39 -8.43 5.67
C PHE A 66 -4.64 -8.93 7.09
N LEU A 67 -5.25 -8.16 7.96
CA LEU A 67 -5.60 -8.55 9.32
C LEU A 67 -6.85 -9.43 9.34
N ASP A 68 -7.04 -10.15 10.44
CA ASP A 68 -8.25 -10.91 10.66
C ASP A 68 -9.45 -9.97 10.87
N PRO A 69 -10.66 -10.37 10.45
CA PRO A 69 -11.87 -9.61 10.75
C PRO A 69 -12.06 -9.49 12.28
N GLY A 70 -12.41 -8.31 12.76
CA GLY A 70 -12.65 -8.07 14.18
C GLY A 70 -12.29 -6.67 14.62
N GLU A 71 -12.10 -6.52 15.91
CA GLU A 71 -11.72 -5.25 16.51
C GLU A 71 -10.25 -4.93 16.22
N MET A 72 -10.00 -3.74 15.68
CA MET A 72 -8.66 -3.23 15.37
C MET A 72 -8.46 -1.89 16.10
N LEU A 73 -7.31 -1.73 16.75
CA LEU A 73 -6.94 -0.46 17.37
C LEU A 73 -6.07 0.35 16.39
N GLU A 74 -6.53 1.52 16.01
CA GLU A 74 -5.72 2.46 15.23
C GLU A 74 -4.78 3.25 16.14
N ILE A 75 -3.48 3.19 15.85
CA ILE A 75 -2.42 3.80 16.65
C ILE A 75 -2.00 5.12 16.01
N GLY A 76 -2.09 6.22 16.79
CA GLY A 76 -1.65 7.54 16.36
C GLY A 76 -2.59 8.22 15.37
N ALA A 77 -3.87 7.84 15.32
CA ALA A 77 -4.89 8.47 14.49
C ALA A 77 -5.03 9.98 14.78
N GLU A 78 -4.80 10.38 16.03
CA GLU A 78 -4.87 11.78 16.49
C GLU A 78 -3.68 12.63 16.05
N VAL A 79 -2.59 12.01 15.54
CA VAL A 79 -1.42 12.74 15.04
C VAL A 79 -1.75 13.35 13.69
N THR A 80 -1.74 14.66 13.61
CA THR A 80 -2.09 15.43 12.41
C THR A 80 -0.90 16.20 11.87
N PRO A 81 -0.83 16.42 10.53
CA PRO A 81 0.25 17.17 9.94
C PRO A 81 0.18 18.67 10.28
N GLU A 82 1.34 19.24 10.56
CA GLU A 82 1.54 20.67 10.73
C GLU A 82 2.36 21.24 9.57
N ASP A 83 2.24 22.56 9.33
CA ASP A 83 3.02 23.28 8.33
C ASP A 83 3.89 24.35 9.01
N PRO A 84 4.91 23.94 9.78
CA PRO A 84 5.76 24.89 10.51
C PRO A 84 6.59 25.79 9.58
N LEU A 85 6.86 25.33 8.36
CA LEU A 85 7.64 26.07 7.37
C LEU A 85 6.80 27.02 6.52
N LYS A 86 5.46 26.92 6.59
CA LYS A 86 4.51 27.63 5.72
C LYS A 86 4.90 27.48 4.24
N PHE A 87 5.26 26.24 3.88
CA PHE A 87 5.79 25.92 2.57
C PHE A 87 4.81 26.24 1.44
N ARG A 88 5.33 26.87 0.41
CA ARG A 88 4.60 27.22 -0.80
C ARG A 88 5.49 27.07 -2.04
N ASP A 89 5.02 26.29 -2.99
CA ASP A 89 5.48 26.27 -4.39
C ASP A 89 4.36 26.85 -5.28
N SER A 90 3.86 26.10 -6.25
CA SER A 90 2.67 26.43 -7.04
C SER A 90 1.39 26.49 -6.19
N LYS A 91 1.35 25.74 -5.06
CA LYS A 91 0.25 25.68 -4.06
C LYS A 91 0.84 25.68 -2.66
N ARG A 92 0.09 26.15 -1.67
CA ARG A 92 0.50 26.04 -0.26
C ARG A 92 0.43 24.57 0.18
N TYR A 93 1.34 24.16 1.05
CA TYR A 93 1.35 22.79 1.59
C TYR A 93 0.03 22.47 2.30
N LYS A 94 -0.50 23.39 3.09
CA LYS A 94 -1.81 23.23 3.75
C LYS A 94 -2.94 22.92 2.77
N ASP A 95 -2.97 23.54 1.59
CA ASP A 95 -4.00 23.29 0.58
C ASP A 95 -3.83 21.89 -0.04
N ARG A 96 -2.58 21.40 -0.18
CA ARG A 96 -2.30 20.03 -0.63
C ARG A 96 -2.74 19.00 0.40
N LEU A 97 -2.50 19.25 1.69
CA LEU A 97 -2.95 18.38 2.77
C LEU A 97 -4.48 18.22 2.76
N VAL A 98 -5.22 19.33 2.75
CA VAL A 98 -6.69 19.31 2.70
C VAL A 98 -7.21 18.56 1.47
N ALA A 99 -6.59 18.78 0.31
CA ALA A 99 -6.98 18.07 -0.91
C ALA A 99 -6.70 16.56 -0.82
N ALA A 100 -5.56 16.15 -0.25
CA ALA A 100 -5.22 14.75 -0.06
C ALA A 100 -6.13 14.06 0.96
N GLN A 101 -6.41 14.73 2.09
CA GLN A 101 -7.35 14.23 3.10
C GLN A 101 -8.76 14.02 2.53
N LYS A 102 -9.24 14.96 1.72
CA LYS A 102 -10.55 14.84 1.06
C LYS A 102 -10.58 13.69 0.04
N ALA A 103 -9.48 13.49 -0.67
CA ALA A 103 -9.40 12.46 -1.72
C ALA A 103 -9.27 11.03 -1.16
N THR A 104 -8.59 10.86 -0.03
CA THR A 104 -8.26 9.55 0.56
C THR A 104 -9.14 9.17 1.76
N GLY A 105 -9.70 10.17 2.45
CA GLY A 105 -10.34 9.98 3.76
C GLY A 105 -9.34 9.82 4.91
N GLU A 106 -8.03 9.78 4.61
CA GLU A 106 -6.98 9.61 5.61
C GLU A 106 -6.41 10.96 6.06
N THR A 107 -5.94 11.03 7.29
CA THR A 107 -5.35 12.26 7.85
C THR A 107 -3.90 12.46 7.41
N ASP A 108 -3.16 11.37 7.13
CA ASP A 108 -1.80 11.39 6.56
C ASP A 108 -1.49 10.05 5.84
N ALA A 109 -0.29 9.94 5.28
CA ALA A 109 0.12 8.86 4.39
C ALA A 109 0.43 7.51 5.07
N LEU A 110 0.32 7.36 6.37
CA LEU A 110 0.54 6.09 7.08
C LEU A 110 -0.63 5.75 8.01
N ILE A 111 -1.15 4.55 7.87
CA ILE A 111 -2.13 3.96 8.79
C ILE A 111 -1.41 2.87 9.58
N VAL A 112 -1.65 2.81 10.90
CA VAL A 112 -1.08 1.80 11.80
C VAL A 112 -2.20 1.15 12.59
N LEU A 113 -2.36 -0.16 12.47
CA LEU A 113 -3.40 -0.94 13.14
C LEU A 113 -2.77 -2.05 13.99
N ALA A 114 -3.23 -2.19 15.23
CA ALA A 114 -3.02 -3.38 16.03
C ALA A 114 -4.24 -4.30 15.88
N GLY A 115 -3.99 -5.56 15.59
CA GLY A 115 -5.02 -6.58 15.36
C GLY A 115 -4.42 -7.97 15.43
N THR A 116 -5.01 -8.92 14.71
CA THR A 116 -4.51 -10.30 14.58
C THR A 116 -4.28 -10.68 13.12
N LEU A 117 -3.37 -11.59 12.89
CA LEU A 117 -3.13 -12.24 11.60
C LEU A 117 -3.10 -13.75 11.81
N LEU A 118 -4.12 -14.45 11.28
CA LEU A 118 -4.27 -15.89 11.53
C LEU A 118 -4.18 -16.20 13.05
N GLU A 119 -4.94 -15.43 13.84
CA GLU A 119 -4.99 -15.48 15.32
C GLU A 119 -3.71 -15.02 16.05
N LEU A 120 -2.64 -14.69 15.32
CA LEU A 120 -1.41 -14.14 15.94
C LEU A 120 -1.59 -12.63 16.17
N PRO A 121 -1.47 -12.12 17.41
CA PRO A 121 -1.50 -10.69 17.68
C PRO A 121 -0.31 -9.98 17.03
N ILE A 122 -0.57 -8.98 16.19
CA ILE A 122 0.46 -8.20 15.50
C ILE A 122 0.12 -6.71 15.48
N VAL A 123 1.10 -5.90 15.11
CA VAL A 123 0.87 -4.53 14.61
C VAL A 123 1.25 -4.50 13.14
N ALA A 124 0.38 -3.95 12.32
CA ALA A 124 0.66 -3.76 10.90
C ALA A 124 0.46 -2.29 10.51
N CYS A 125 1.29 -1.79 9.62
CA CYS A 125 1.11 -0.47 9.03
C CYS A 125 1.18 -0.52 7.50
N ALA A 126 0.48 0.42 6.86
CA ALA A 126 0.50 0.54 5.40
C ALA A 126 0.52 2.01 4.98
N PHE A 127 1.29 2.29 3.94
CA PHE A 127 1.33 3.59 3.31
C PHE A 127 0.14 3.79 2.38
N GLU A 128 -0.49 4.97 2.46
CA GLU A 128 -1.50 5.43 1.51
C GLU A 128 -0.83 6.22 0.38
N PHE A 129 -0.63 5.57 -0.76
CA PHE A 129 0.08 6.21 -1.87
C PHE A 129 -0.68 7.39 -2.47
N GLN A 130 -2.00 7.39 -2.42
CA GLN A 130 -2.80 8.51 -2.93
C GLN A 130 -2.66 9.77 -2.06
N PHE A 131 -2.22 9.61 -0.81
CA PHE A 131 -1.91 10.74 0.05
C PHE A 131 -0.52 11.30 -0.27
N LEU A 132 -0.45 12.33 -1.10
CA LEU A 132 0.80 13.00 -1.52
C LEU A 132 1.91 12.02 -2.00
N GLY A 133 1.51 11.00 -2.76
CA GLY A 133 2.45 9.98 -3.25
C GLY A 133 3.01 9.07 -2.15
N GLY A 134 2.29 8.87 -1.05
CA GLY A 134 2.77 8.09 0.09
C GLY A 134 4.00 8.69 0.75
N SER A 135 4.26 9.98 0.59
CA SER A 135 5.49 10.60 1.04
C SER A 135 5.61 10.63 2.56
N MET A 136 6.81 10.30 3.06
CA MET A 136 7.13 10.27 4.47
C MET A 136 7.33 11.68 5.02
N GLY A 137 6.34 12.18 5.76
CA GLY A 137 6.42 13.40 6.57
C GLY A 137 6.57 13.09 8.06
N SER A 138 6.52 14.13 8.88
CA SER A 138 6.65 14.05 10.35
C SER A 138 5.61 13.13 10.99
N VAL A 139 4.37 13.16 10.50
CA VAL A 139 3.29 12.28 10.97
C VAL A 139 3.59 10.81 10.68
N VAL A 140 4.09 10.50 9.48
CA VAL A 140 4.45 9.12 9.11
C VAL A 140 5.49 8.56 10.09
N GLY A 141 6.55 9.32 10.35
CA GLY A 141 7.58 8.88 11.30
C GLY A 141 7.08 8.77 12.73
N GLU A 142 6.17 9.63 13.16
CA GLU A 142 5.57 9.57 14.51
C GLU A 142 4.64 8.36 14.65
N ARG A 143 3.75 8.13 13.69
CA ARG A 143 2.86 6.97 13.71
C ARG A 143 3.63 5.66 13.65
N PHE A 144 4.67 5.59 12.81
CA PHE A 144 5.56 4.44 12.74
C PHE A 144 6.23 4.16 14.10
N LYS A 145 6.80 5.20 14.73
CA LYS A 145 7.41 5.10 16.06
C LYS A 145 6.40 4.58 17.10
N ARG A 146 5.19 5.14 17.13
CA ARG A 146 4.14 4.70 18.08
C ARG A 146 3.70 3.27 17.84
N GLY A 147 3.63 2.83 16.57
CA GLY A 147 3.41 1.43 16.23
C GLY A 147 4.50 0.51 16.80
N VAL A 148 5.76 0.90 16.65
CA VAL A 148 6.89 0.17 17.26
C VAL A 148 6.84 0.19 18.78
N ASP A 149 6.56 1.33 19.41
CA ASP A 149 6.43 1.41 20.87
C ASP A 149 5.33 0.47 21.37
N HIS A 150 4.18 0.43 20.71
CA HIS A 150 3.10 -0.50 21.02
C HIS A 150 3.52 -1.98 20.84
N CYS A 151 4.32 -2.29 19.81
CA CYS A 151 4.89 -3.64 19.65
C CYS A 151 5.76 -4.03 20.85
N ILE A 152 6.63 -3.13 21.30
CA ILE A 152 7.53 -3.39 22.44
C ILE A 152 6.72 -3.58 23.72
N GLU A 153 5.76 -2.71 23.99
CA GLU A 153 4.92 -2.73 25.19
C GLU A 153 4.07 -4.02 25.29
N HIS A 154 3.51 -4.45 24.15
CA HIS A 154 2.60 -5.60 24.11
C HIS A 154 3.24 -6.88 23.55
N ARG A 155 4.55 -6.90 23.34
CA ARG A 155 5.31 -8.06 22.84
C ARG A 155 4.77 -8.59 21.50
N LYS A 156 4.43 -7.69 20.56
CA LYS A 156 3.88 -8.01 19.24
C LYS A 156 4.92 -7.80 18.14
N PRO A 157 4.93 -8.61 17.07
CA PRO A 157 5.74 -8.35 15.88
C PRO A 157 5.16 -7.18 15.07
N PHE A 158 6.01 -6.61 14.20
CA PHE A 158 5.65 -5.48 13.37
C PHE A 158 5.73 -5.82 11.88
N VAL A 159 4.72 -5.43 11.09
CA VAL A 159 4.69 -5.60 9.62
C VAL A 159 4.43 -4.24 8.98
N CYS A 160 5.21 -3.86 7.97
CA CYS A 160 5.03 -2.60 7.26
C CYS A 160 4.90 -2.81 5.75
N PHE A 161 3.78 -2.39 5.17
CA PHE A 161 3.58 -2.31 3.73
C PHE A 161 3.95 -0.92 3.23
N THR A 162 5.03 -0.83 2.46
CA THR A 162 5.50 0.44 1.94
C THR A 162 5.01 0.70 0.52
N ALA A 163 4.49 1.91 0.29
CA ALA A 163 4.12 2.44 -1.02
C ALA A 163 4.40 3.95 -1.01
N SER A 164 5.56 4.38 -1.53
CA SER A 164 6.02 5.75 -1.31
C SER A 164 6.93 6.28 -2.41
N GLY A 165 6.76 7.57 -2.71
CA GLY A 165 7.69 8.35 -3.51
C GLY A 165 8.93 8.86 -2.74
N GLY A 166 9.00 8.66 -1.41
CA GLY A 166 10.13 9.04 -0.58
C GLY A 166 9.82 10.09 0.49
N ALA A 167 10.81 10.89 0.88
CA ALA A 167 10.66 11.95 1.88
C ALA A 167 9.78 13.10 1.36
N ARG A 168 8.91 13.63 2.22
CA ARG A 168 7.98 14.72 1.89
C ARG A 168 8.70 16.05 1.73
N MET A 169 8.83 16.50 0.48
CA MET A 169 9.59 17.69 0.13
C MET A 169 9.09 18.95 0.86
N GLN A 170 7.78 19.09 1.08
CA GLN A 170 7.15 20.23 1.72
C GLN A 170 7.54 20.40 3.20
N GLU A 171 8.02 19.34 3.82
CA GLU A 171 8.50 19.35 5.21
C GLU A 171 10.02 19.44 5.31
N ALA A 172 10.75 19.50 4.18
CA ALA A 172 12.20 19.68 4.10
C ALA A 172 12.97 18.78 5.10
N LEU A 173 13.79 19.36 5.99
CA LEU A 173 14.59 18.61 6.95
C LEU A 173 13.73 17.78 7.93
N TYR A 174 12.54 18.23 8.29
CA TYR A 174 11.66 17.45 9.17
C TYR A 174 11.34 16.09 8.57
N SER A 175 11.10 16.01 7.27
CA SER A 175 10.84 14.73 6.59
C SER A 175 12.09 13.85 6.50
N LEU A 176 13.27 14.42 6.29
CA LEU A 176 14.53 13.67 6.27
C LEU A 176 14.87 13.08 7.64
N MET A 177 14.60 13.81 8.72
CA MET A 177 14.82 13.31 10.09
C MET A 177 13.93 12.12 10.45
N GLN A 178 12.85 11.87 9.70
CA GLN A 178 12.02 10.66 9.95
C GLN A 178 12.79 9.38 9.57
N MET A 179 13.75 9.44 8.64
CA MET A 179 14.61 8.29 8.33
C MET A 179 15.37 7.84 9.59
N ALA A 180 16.01 8.77 10.30
CA ALA A 180 16.71 8.48 11.54
C ALA A 180 15.74 8.02 12.65
N LYS A 181 14.58 8.69 12.80
CA LYS A 181 13.57 8.37 13.80
C LYS A 181 13.04 6.94 13.65
N THR A 182 12.73 6.52 12.43
CA THR A 182 12.24 5.17 12.16
C THR A 182 13.34 4.12 12.35
N ALA A 183 14.59 4.40 11.95
CA ALA A 183 15.73 3.52 12.16
C ALA A 183 16.01 3.29 13.65
N VAL A 184 16.01 4.35 14.48
CA VAL A 184 16.15 4.24 15.93
C VAL A 184 15.01 3.42 16.55
N SER A 185 13.78 3.63 16.07
CA SER A 185 12.63 2.85 16.54
C SER A 185 12.81 1.36 16.26
N LEU A 186 13.24 0.99 15.05
CA LEU A 186 13.53 -0.40 14.67
C LEU A 186 14.68 -0.99 15.47
N SER A 187 15.73 -0.22 15.77
CA SER A 187 16.82 -0.68 16.68
C SER A 187 16.27 -1.05 18.06
N ARG A 188 15.34 -0.28 18.62
CA ARG A 188 14.67 -0.61 19.89
C ARG A 188 13.81 -1.88 19.79
N LEU A 189 13.11 -2.07 18.67
CA LEU A 189 12.32 -3.28 18.41
C LEU A 189 13.22 -4.53 18.37
N ALA A 190 14.36 -4.43 17.67
CA ALA A 190 15.36 -5.50 17.61
C ALA A 190 15.94 -5.83 18.99
N GLN A 191 16.26 -4.81 19.82
CA GLN A 191 16.69 -5.01 21.21
C GLN A 191 15.62 -5.71 22.06
N ALA A 192 14.34 -5.52 21.74
CA ALA A 192 13.23 -6.23 22.38
C ALA A 192 13.03 -7.66 21.84
N HIS A 193 13.85 -8.10 20.88
CA HIS A 193 13.76 -9.40 20.20
C HIS A 193 12.38 -9.63 19.55
N LEU A 194 11.85 -8.60 18.90
CA LEU A 194 10.58 -8.66 18.16
C LEU A 194 10.83 -8.48 16.67
N PRO A 195 10.30 -9.38 15.82
CA PRO A 195 10.56 -9.33 14.39
C PRO A 195 9.86 -8.16 13.70
N PHE A 196 10.56 -7.60 12.72
CA PHE A 196 10.04 -6.62 11.77
C PHE A 196 10.07 -7.18 10.35
N ILE A 197 8.91 -7.27 9.72
CA ILE A 197 8.81 -7.66 8.31
C ILE A 197 8.45 -6.43 7.48
N SER A 198 9.30 -6.11 6.52
CA SER A 198 9.05 -5.06 5.52
C SER A 198 8.52 -5.67 4.23
N VAL A 199 7.38 -5.17 3.76
CA VAL A 199 6.76 -5.57 2.49
C VAL A 199 6.74 -4.38 1.54
N MET A 200 7.60 -4.42 0.54
CA MET A 200 7.74 -3.35 -0.44
C MET A 200 6.77 -3.55 -1.60
N THR A 201 5.93 -2.55 -1.85
CA THR A 201 4.94 -2.56 -2.93
C THR A 201 5.23 -1.48 -3.98
N ASP A 202 4.48 -1.46 -5.08
CA ASP A 202 4.70 -0.53 -6.19
C ASP A 202 4.05 0.85 -5.96
N PRO A 203 4.86 1.95 -5.96
CA PRO A 203 6.30 2.03 -5.87
C PRO A 203 6.82 2.19 -4.42
N THR A 204 8.04 1.76 -4.14
CA THR A 204 8.75 2.09 -2.89
C THR A 204 10.08 2.75 -3.23
N THR A 205 10.18 4.08 -3.08
CA THR A 205 11.33 4.85 -3.58
C THR A 205 11.84 5.89 -2.57
N GLY A 206 12.95 6.52 -2.91
CA GLY A 206 13.52 7.66 -2.18
C GLY A 206 13.90 7.36 -0.74
N GLY A 207 13.62 8.31 0.17
CA GLY A 207 13.96 8.20 1.58
C GLY A 207 13.30 7.04 2.31
N VAL A 208 12.12 6.57 1.86
CA VAL A 208 11.45 5.40 2.46
C VAL A 208 12.21 4.12 2.12
N SER A 209 12.62 3.92 0.86
CA SER A 209 13.44 2.77 0.47
C SER A 209 14.83 2.80 1.10
N ALA A 210 15.39 3.99 1.34
CA ALA A 210 16.71 4.17 1.97
C ALA A 210 16.66 4.14 3.51
N SER A 211 15.50 3.85 4.11
CA SER A 211 15.33 3.76 5.56
C SER A 211 14.45 2.55 5.93
N LEU A 212 13.30 2.79 6.54
CA LEU A 212 12.44 1.76 7.14
C LEU A 212 12.11 0.58 6.21
N ALA A 213 11.99 0.81 4.89
CA ALA A 213 11.58 -0.24 3.96
C ALA A 213 12.65 -1.32 3.73
N ARG A 214 13.93 -1.06 4.05
CA ARG A 214 15.03 -2.03 3.90
C ARG A 214 15.67 -2.44 5.21
N LEU A 215 15.05 -2.11 6.32
CA LEU A 215 15.54 -2.43 7.66
C LEU A 215 14.75 -3.59 8.30
N GLY A 216 14.02 -4.36 7.49
CA GLY A 216 13.31 -5.56 7.94
C GLY A 216 14.27 -6.70 8.29
N ASP A 217 13.92 -7.52 9.27
CA ASP A 217 14.52 -8.84 9.47
C ASP A 217 14.24 -9.74 8.26
N LEU A 218 13.09 -9.49 7.59
CA LEU A 218 12.76 -10.01 6.27
C LEU A 218 12.27 -8.86 5.38
N ASN A 219 12.88 -8.73 4.20
CA ASN A 219 12.57 -7.75 3.18
C ASN A 219 11.85 -8.44 2.02
N ILE A 220 10.53 -8.30 1.99
CA ILE A 220 9.64 -8.95 1.03
C ILE A 220 9.19 -7.92 -0.01
N ALA A 221 8.93 -8.36 -1.24
CA ALA A 221 8.32 -7.51 -2.25
C ALA A 221 7.11 -8.16 -2.92
N GLU A 222 6.17 -7.33 -3.42
CA GLU A 222 5.19 -7.80 -4.39
C GLU A 222 5.84 -8.00 -5.78
N PRO A 223 5.32 -8.92 -6.62
CA PRO A 223 5.82 -9.12 -7.98
C PRO A 223 5.83 -7.82 -8.79
N ARG A 224 6.92 -7.59 -9.52
CA ARG A 224 7.15 -6.44 -10.41
C ARG A 224 7.08 -5.07 -9.73
N ALA A 225 7.14 -4.99 -8.41
CA ALA A 225 7.16 -3.73 -7.70
C ALA A 225 8.40 -2.91 -8.06
N LEU A 226 8.22 -1.60 -8.28
CA LEU A 226 9.30 -0.66 -8.48
C LEU A 226 9.88 -0.26 -7.12
N ILE A 227 11.12 -0.65 -6.86
CA ILE A 227 11.79 -0.42 -5.60
C ILE A 227 13.18 0.17 -5.88
N GLY A 228 13.44 1.39 -5.45
CA GLY A 228 14.70 2.05 -5.71
C GLY A 228 14.87 3.33 -4.93
N PHE A 229 16.06 3.95 -4.98
CA PHE A 229 16.27 5.26 -4.37
C PHE A 229 15.91 6.39 -5.34
N ALA A 230 16.73 6.61 -6.35
CA ALA A 230 16.45 7.56 -7.42
C ALA A 230 15.71 6.85 -8.56
N GLY A 231 14.83 7.56 -9.25
CA GLY A 231 14.13 7.01 -10.43
C GLY A 231 15.13 6.66 -11.55
N ALA A 232 14.86 5.60 -12.31
CA ALA A 232 15.70 5.12 -13.40
C ALA A 232 16.11 6.24 -14.38
N ARG A 233 15.15 7.11 -14.75
CA ARG A 233 15.42 8.25 -15.64
C ARG A 233 16.48 9.22 -15.07
N VAL A 234 16.43 9.50 -13.77
CA VAL A 234 17.40 10.38 -13.10
C VAL A 234 18.78 9.75 -13.12
N ILE A 235 18.87 8.44 -12.84
CA ILE A 235 20.14 7.69 -12.87
C ILE A 235 20.72 7.72 -14.28
N GLN A 236 19.94 7.37 -15.30
CA GLN A 236 20.39 7.39 -16.71
C GLN A 236 20.91 8.75 -17.14
N GLN A 237 20.22 9.83 -16.76
CA GLN A 237 20.63 11.20 -17.09
C GLN A 237 21.91 11.64 -16.36
N THR A 238 22.12 11.15 -15.12
CA THR A 238 23.25 11.52 -14.29
C THR A 238 24.51 10.72 -14.67
N VAL A 239 24.37 9.40 -14.79
CA VAL A 239 25.46 8.47 -15.09
C VAL A 239 25.71 8.36 -16.60
N ARG A 240 24.72 8.68 -17.42
CA ARG A 240 24.75 8.60 -18.90
C ARG A 240 24.93 7.17 -19.42
N GLU A 241 24.46 6.19 -18.67
CA GLU A 241 24.50 4.78 -19.04
C GLU A 241 23.09 4.23 -19.28
N THR A 242 23.00 3.19 -20.09
CA THR A 242 21.76 2.43 -20.28
C THR A 242 21.61 1.45 -19.13
N LEU A 243 20.50 1.53 -18.41
CA LEU A 243 20.22 0.63 -17.31
C LEU A 243 19.80 -0.77 -17.84
N PRO A 244 20.13 -1.86 -17.13
CA PRO A 244 19.73 -3.19 -17.51
C PRO A 244 18.22 -3.35 -17.50
N GLU A 245 17.71 -4.32 -18.26
CA GLU A 245 16.30 -4.67 -18.27
C GLU A 245 15.84 -5.09 -16.87
N GLY A 246 14.63 -4.66 -16.50
CA GLY A 246 14.09 -4.95 -15.17
C GLY A 246 14.74 -4.18 -14.02
N PHE A 247 15.65 -3.24 -14.29
CA PHE A 247 16.31 -2.45 -13.26
C PHE A 247 15.32 -1.85 -12.26
N GLN A 248 15.61 -1.99 -10.96
CA GLN A 248 14.75 -1.59 -9.84
C GLN A 248 13.41 -2.35 -9.73
N ARG A 249 13.18 -3.42 -10.49
CA ARG A 249 12.04 -4.30 -10.24
C ARG A 249 12.38 -5.33 -9.16
N SER A 250 11.35 -5.80 -8.48
CA SER A 250 11.50 -6.77 -7.38
C SER A 250 12.30 -8.01 -7.81
N GLU A 251 12.09 -8.52 -9.02
CA GLU A 251 12.82 -9.68 -9.56
C GLU A 251 14.31 -9.39 -9.68
N PHE A 252 14.66 -8.24 -10.28
CA PHE A 252 16.05 -7.79 -10.38
C PHE A 252 16.72 -7.67 -9.01
N LEU A 253 16.00 -7.09 -8.04
CA LEU A 253 16.49 -6.89 -6.68
C LEU A 253 16.67 -8.20 -5.91
N LEU A 254 15.80 -9.18 -6.15
CA LEU A 254 15.92 -10.52 -5.58
C LEU A 254 17.19 -11.22 -6.10
N GLU A 255 17.43 -11.19 -7.41
CA GLU A 255 18.62 -11.76 -8.05
C GLU A 255 19.92 -11.13 -7.53
N HIS A 256 19.88 -9.85 -7.15
CA HIS A 256 21.03 -9.12 -6.61
C HIS A 256 21.10 -9.12 -5.06
N GLY A 257 20.32 -9.96 -4.39
CA GLY A 257 20.36 -10.13 -2.93
C GLY A 257 19.86 -8.94 -2.11
N ALA A 258 19.09 -8.03 -2.73
CA ALA A 258 18.52 -6.86 -2.04
C ALA A 258 17.12 -7.15 -1.45
N LEU A 259 16.57 -8.32 -1.70
CA LEU A 259 15.31 -8.85 -1.17
C LEU A 259 15.51 -10.30 -0.74
N ASP A 260 14.75 -10.72 0.27
CA ASP A 260 14.74 -12.11 0.73
C ASP A 260 13.75 -12.95 -0.07
N MET A 261 12.63 -12.36 -0.50
CA MET A 261 11.63 -13.06 -1.32
C MET A 261 10.66 -12.12 -2.03
N ILE A 262 9.99 -12.68 -3.06
CA ILE A 262 8.84 -12.08 -3.73
C ILE A 262 7.61 -12.92 -3.38
N VAL A 263 6.55 -12.27 -2.92
CA VAL A 263 5.30 -12.93 -2.50
C VAL A 263 4.11 -12.29 -3.20
N ASP A 264 3.29 -13.13 -3.84
CA ASP A 264 2.01 -12.66 -4.39
C ASP A 264 1.10 -12.19 -3.27
N ARG A 265 0.37 -11.10 -3.50
CA ARG A 265 -0.53 -10.51 -2.50
C ARG A 265 -1.56 -11.51 -1.97
N ARG A 266 -1.98 -12.44 -2.80
CA ARG A 266 -2.97 -13.47 -2.45
C ARG A 266 -2.44 -14.46 -1.41
N ASP A 267 -1.13 -14.70 -1.41
CA ASP A 267 -0.45 -15.62 -0.49
C ASP A 267 0.17 -14.89 0.72
N MET A 268 0.07 -13.56 0.76
CA MET A 268 0.82 -12.72 1.70
C MET A 268 0.47 -13.02 3.17
N ARG A 269 -0.81 -13.22 3.48
CA ARG A 269 -1.29 -13.54 4.84
C ARG A 269 -0.66 -14.82 5.36
N GLU A 270 -0.76 -15.89 4.58
CA GLU A 270 -0.26 -17.21 4.96
C GLU A 270 1.27 -17.22 5.11
N ARG A 271 1.96 -16.59 4.16
CA ARG A 271 3.42 -16.52 4.17
C ARG A 271 3.94 -15.73 5.36
N ILE A 272 3.43 -14.52 5.58
CA ILE A 272 3.87 -13.68 6.70
C ILE A 272 3.48 -14.30 8.04
N GLY A 273 2.26 -14.84 8.17
CA GLY A 273 1.83 -15.52 9.39
C GLY A 273 2.73 -16.69 9.76
N SER A 274 3.09 -17.54 8.79
CA SER A 274 4.01 -18.67 9.00
C SER A 274 5.40 -18.20 9.41
N MET A 275 5.94 -17.17 8.75
CA MET A 275 7.26 -16.62 9.09
C MET A 275 7.29 -16.01 10.49
N LEU A 276 6.26 -15.23 10.84
CA LEU A 276 6.17 -14.63 12.18
C LEU A 276 6.11 -15.69 13.28
N ARG A 277 5.34 -16.75 13.09
CA ARG A 277 5.29 -17.87 14.04
C ARG A 277 6.66 -18.54 14.21
N LEU A 278 7.36 -18.76 13.09
CA LEU A 278 8.72 -19.33 13.13
C LEU A 278 9.69 -18.42 13.89
N LEU A 279 9.71 -17.12 13.57
CA LEU A 279 10.59 -16.13 14.23
C LEU A 279 10.28 -15.98 15.71
N LEU A 280 9.01 -16.06 16.09
CA LEU A 280 8.56 -16.01 17.48
C LEU A 280 8.64 -17.37 18.22
N LYS A 281 9.10 -18.43 17.53
CA LYS A 281 9.18 -19.81 18.07
C LYS A 281 7.83 -20.33 18.58
N GLN A 282 6.74 -19.95 17.94
CA GLN A 282 5.38 -20.41 18.23
C GLN A 282 5.00 -21.63 17.39
N GLN A 283 4.04 -22.42 17.87
CA GLN A 283 3.52 -23.54 17.10
C GLN A 283 2.84 -23.05 15.79
N PRO A 284 2.86 -23.88 14.70
CA PRO A 284 2.11 -23.57 13.49
C PRO A 284 0.64 -23.32 13.80
N ALA A 285 -0.02 -22.46 13.00
CA ALA A 285 -1.46 -22.34 13.08
C ALA A 285 -2.11 -23.71 12.85
N PRO A 286 -3.21 -24.04 13.56
CA PRO A 286 -3.97 -25.24 13.24
C PRO A 286 -4.37 -25.20 11.75
N ALA A 287 -4.13 -26.30 11.05
CA ALA A 287 -4.51 -26.40 9.65
C ALA A 287 -6.01 -26.10 9.54
N ALA A 288 -6.38 -25.17 8.67
CA ALA A 288 -7.79 -24.91 8.38
C ALA A 288 -8.43 -26.26 8.03
N ALA A 289 -9.47 -26.65 8.78
CA ALA A 289 -10.23 -27.85 8.48
C ALA A 289 -10.78 -27.69 7.06
N VAL A 290 -10.30 -28.53 6.15
CA VAL A 290 -10.88 -28.65 4.82
C VAL A 290 -12.28 -29.18 5.06
N THR A 291 -13.28 -28.32 5.07
CA THR A 291 -14.67 -28.73 4.99
C THR A 291 -14.84 -29.40 3.64
N ALA A 292 -14.82 -30.72 3.68
CA ALA A 292 -15.25 -31.55 2.56
C ALA A 292 -16.79 -31.42 2.49
N ASP A 293 -17.26 -30.40 1.83
CA ASP A 293 -18.60 -30.35 1.29
C ASP A 293 -18.49 -30.64 -0.21
N ALA A 294 -18.62 -31.93 -0.50
CA ALA A 294 -18.86 -32.44 -1.83
C ALA A 294 -19.81 -33.60 -1.69
N ALA A 295 -21.03 -33.42 -2.07
CA ALA A 295 -21.87 -34.42 -2.77
C ALA A 295 -23.09 -33.69 -3.31
#